data_e6ce6f8988c63fe4b90298c244750992
#
_entry.id   e6ce6f8988c63fe4b90298c244750992
#
_cell.length_a   1.000
_cell.length_b   1.000
_cell.length_c   1.000
_cell.angle_alpha   90.00
_cell.angle_beta   90.00
_cell.angle_gamma   90.00
#
_symmetry.space_group_name_H-M   'P 1'
#
loop_
_entity.id
_entity.type
_entity.pdbx_description
1 polymer ?
#
loop_
_entity_poly.entity_id
_entity_poly.type
_entity_poly.pdbx_seq_one_letter_code
_entity_poly.pdbx_strand_id
1 'polypeptide(L)'
;MSVYDDYEMTIGIECHVQLATKTKLFSPADNDARDAEPNTKTHQIDFGLPGMLPVLNKHAVELAVRAGKALNSPIAHVSRFDRKHYFYPDLPKGYQTSQMYNPIILAGYVDAPLEDGSLKRVRIDHAHMEEDAGKLTHHDGYSLVDLNRAGTPLIEIVSEPDMHSAEEAKAYVSELHKLMVYAGVTYGNLYHGNMRFDVNISVAKKGATELGKRAEIKNLNSFRSVERAAEYEFKRQVDILERGEEAVQETRGWNDDKQITISQRSKEDAQDYRYMPDPDIPPVVLTDEVIAEIQSKVPMLPGEYREKWSALNLDKSVINSLLSNQDYAQITLEVQEKSGEASAKRVAHWFASALTTSDEDNAQTDNESTRVAVDDLIELAEMTEKSEVSSTNAKELFNELLAGAKNPRKLAEEKNLLQVSDESAIAAIVDEVLNDPASAASIADIKAGKDKAIGYLVGQVMKKSKGQANPSLAQKLIREKL
;
A
#
# COMPACT_ATOMS: atom_id res chain seq x y z
N MET A 1 33.78 -11.12 6.14
CA MET A 1 32.98 -10.16 5.34
C MET A 1 32.63 -10.83 4.04
N SER A 2 31.43 -10.66 3.58
CA SER A 2 30.99 -11.16 2.26
C SER A 2 31.59 -10.25 1.18
N VAL A 3 31.91 -10.79 0.00
CA VAL A 3 32.37 -9.98 -1.14
C VAL A 3 31.36 -8.89 -1.51
N TYR A 4 30.09 -9.13 -1.26
CA TYR A 4 29.01 -8.15 -1.48
C TYR A 4 29.12 -6.91 -0.58
N ASP A 5 29.83 -7.00 0.56
CA ASP A 5 30.03 -5.89 1.49
C ASP A 5 30.95 -4.81 0.91
N ASP A 6 31.73 -5.10 -0.13
CA ASP A 6 32.64 -4.17 -0.80
C ASP A 6 31.95 -3.35 -1.90
N TYR A 7 30.67 -3.67 -2.19
CA TYR A 7 29.90 -3.04 -3.25
C TYR A 7 28.69 -2.27 -2.70
N GLU A 8 28.22 -1.32 -3.44
CA GLU A 8 26.96 -0.61 -3.20
C GLU A 8 26.08 -0.61 -4.45
N MET A 9 24.78 -0.65 -4.24
CA MET A 9 23.80 -0.45 -5.30
C MET A 9 23.26 0.98 -5.28
N THR A 10 22.91 1.47 -6.45
CA THR A 10 22.21 2.75 -6.62
C THR A 10 20.98 2.50 -7.46
N ILE A 11 19.80 2.87 -6.92
CA ILE A 11 18.50 2.56 -7.50
C ILE A 11 17.70 3.83 -7.73
N GLY A 12 17.16 3.97 -8.95
CA GLY A 12 16.08 4.87 -9.30
C GLY A 12 14.86 4.06 -9.78
N ILE A 13 13.66 4.58 -9.59
CA ILE A 13 12.42 3.88 -9.94
C ILE A 13 11.53 4.79 -10.79
N GLU A 14 11.03 4.24 -11.89
CA GLU A 14 9.95 4.80 -12.69
C GLU A 14 8.65 4.09 -12.31
N CYS A 15 7.61 4.87 -12.04
CA CYS A 15 6.31 4.33 -11.63
C CYS A 15 5.22 4.87 -12.54
N HIS A 16 4.54 3.97 -13.26
CA HIS A 16 3.36 4.29 -14.04
C HIS A 16 2.11 4.11 -13.19
N VAL A 17 1.34 5.17 -13.03
CA VAL A 17 0.13 5.23 -12.21
C VAL A 17 -1.08 5.48 -13.11
N GLN A 18 -1.97 4.52 -13.23
CA GLN A 18 -3.24 4.68 -13.92
C GLN A 18 -4.17 5.61 -13.13
N LEU A 19 -4.64 6.67 -13.77
CA LEU A 19 -5.53 7.64 -13.15
C LEU A 19 -6.97 7.11 -13.00
N ALA A 20 -7.58 7.39 -11.87
CA ALA A 20 -8.96 6.99 -11.55
C ALA A 20 -10.00 7.85 -12.27
N THR A 21 -9.93 7.93 -13.59
CA THR A 21 -10.88 8.66 -14.44
C THR A 21 -11.97 7.73 -14.98
N LYS A 22 -13.12 8.29 -15.29
CA LYS A 22 -14.22 7.55 -15.94
C LYS A 22 -13.98 7.35 -17.44
N THR A 23 -13.29 8.27 -18.06
CA THR A 23 -13.00 8.24 -19.50
C THR A 23 -11.48 8.32 -19.73
N LYS A 24 -11.05 7.97 -20.92
CA LYS A 24 -9.66 8.00 -21.34
C LYS A 24 -9.08 9.42 -21.37
N LEU A 25 -7.77 9.52 -21.62
CA LEU A 25 -7.05 10.80 -21.56
C LEU A 25 -7.51 11.79 -22.63
N PHE A 26 -7.76 11.31 -23.85
CA PHE A 26 -8.10 12.15 -25.00
C PHE A 26 -9.39 11.77 -25.70
N SER A 27 -10.09 10.74 -25.23
CA SER A 27 -11.32 10.27 -25.85
C SER A 27 -12.44 10.03 -24.80
N PRO A 28 -13.71 10.00 -25.22
CA PRO A 28 -14.81 9.70 -24.33
C PRO A 28 -15.00 8.20 -24.05
N ALA A 29 -14.12 7.33 -24.57
CA ALA A 29 -14.21 5.90 -24.27
C ALA A 29 -14.09 5.63 -22.77
N ASP A 30 -14.81 4.63 -22.29
CA ASP A 30 -14.78 4.19 -20.92
C ASP A 30 -13.37 3.70 -20.53
N ASN A 31 -12.85 4.17 -19.40
CA ASN A 31 -11.52 3.82 -18.90
C ASN A 31 -11.51 2.51 -18.10
N ASP A 32 -12.66 1.99 -17.71
CA ASP A 32 -12.75 0.69 -17.03
C ASP A 32 -12.87 -0.44 -18.05
N ALA A 33 -11.76 -1.14 -18.26
CA ALA A 33 -11.65 -2.24 -19.20
C ALA A 33 -11.37 -3.59 -18.54
N ARG A 34 -11.47 -3.68 -17.18
CA ARG A 34 -11.05 -4.85 -16.41
C ARG A 34 -11.65 -6.17 -16.89
N ASP A 35 -12.95 -6.22 -17.08
CA ASP A 35 -13.69 -7.43 -17.49
C ASP A 35 -14.37 -7.28 -18.87
N ALA A 36 -13.91 -6.29 -19.64
CA ALA A 36 -14.51 -6.01 -20.95
C ALA A 36 -13.97 -6.94 -22.03
N GLU A 37 -14.86 -7.33 -22.95
CA GLU A 37 -14.45 -8.02 -24.16
C GLU A 37 -13.41 -7.20 -24.95
N PRO A 38 -12.41 -7.84 -25.57
CA PRO A 38 -11.35 -7.12 -26.31
C PRO A 38 -11.91 -6.13 -27.34
N ASN A 39 -11.29 -4.96 -27.39
CA ASN A 39 -11.62 -3.88 -28.34
C ASN A 39 -13.05 -3.31 -28.24
N THR A 40 -13.72 -3.44 -27.09
CA THR A 40 -15.07 -2.88 -26.86
C THR A 40 -15.05 -1.52 -26.14
N LYS A 41 -13.95 -1.18 -25.44
CA LYS A 41 -13.76 0.07 -24.72
C LYS A 41 -12.83 1.00 -25.50
N THR A 42 -13.17 1.29 -26.75
CA THR A 42 -12.36 2.05 -27.69
C THR A 42 -13.16 3.15 -28.37
N HIS A 43 -12.50 4.16 -28.86
CA HIS A 43 -13.07 5.26 -29.62
C HIS A 43 -12.22 5.54 -30.87
N GLN A 44 -12.77 6.22 -31.87
CA GLN A 44 -12.08 6.57 -33.11
C GLN A 44 -10.80 7.38 -32.88
N ILE A 45 -10.75 8.19 -31.80
CA ILE A 45 -9.56 8.92 -31.37
C ILE A 45 -8.46 7.95 -30.94
N ASP A 46 -8.80 6.89 -30.20
CA ASP A 46 -7.83 5.90 -29.71
C ASP A 46 -7.19 5.12 -30.86
N PHE A 47 -7.93 4.93 -31.96
CA PHE A 47 -7.43 4.33 -33.20
C PHE A 47 -6.63 5.28 -34.08
N GLY A 48 -6.63 6.58 -33.80
CA GLY A 48 -6.01 7.59 -34.65
C GLY A 48 -6.62 7.71 -36.04
N LEU A 49 -7.97 7.54 -36.13
CA LEU A 49 -8.64 7.63 -37.41
C LEU A 49 -8.52 9.05 -38.01
N PRO A 50 -8.40 9.19 -39.36
CA PRO A 50 -8.28 10.49 -40.01
C PRO A 50 -9.43 11.44 -39.62
N GLY A 51 -9.07 12.69 -39.28
CA GLY A 51 -10.03 13.72 -38.88
C GLY A 51 -10.45 13.71 -37.40
N MET A 52 -9.99 12.76 -36.62
CA MET A 52 -10.24 12.73 -35.17
C MET A 52 -9.16 13.51 -34.42
N LEU A 53 -9.59 14.43 -33.55
CA LEU A 53 -8.69 15.25 -32.74
C LEU A 53 -8.81 14.87 -31.25
N PRO A 54 -7.69 14.88 -30.49
CA PRO A 54 -7.70 14.59 -29.07
C PRO A 54 -8.44 15.69 -28.27
N VAL A 55 -9.17 15.28 -27.22
CA VAL A 55 -9.80 16.19 -26.27
C VAL A 55 -9.34 15.83 -24.87
N LEU A 56 -8.51 16.70 -24.29
CA LEU A 56 -7.89 16.45 -22.99
C LEU A 56 -8.93 16.31 -21.87
N ASN A 57 -8.81 15.23 -21.10
CA ASN A 57 -9.66 14.97 -19.93
C ASN A 57 -9.28 15.90 -18.78
N LYS A 58 -10.16 16.84 -18.46
CA LYS A 58 -9.96 17.79 -17.35
C LYS A 58 -9.71 17.08 -16.00
N HIS A 59 -10.45 15.99 -15.72
CA HIS A 59 -10.29 15.27 -14.48
C HIS A 59 -8.91 14.60 -14.34
N ALA A 60 -8.34 14.14 -15.43
CA ALA A 60 -6.97 13.64 -15.43
C ALA A 60 -5.96 14.71 -15.01
N VAL A 61 -6.13 15.96 -15.48
CA VAL A 61 -5.30 17.11 -15.05
C VAL A 61 -5.50 17.40 -13.55
N GLU A 62 -6.74 17.35 -13.06
CA GLU A 62 -7.03 17.52 -11.62
C GLU A 62 -6.34 16.45 -10.76
N LEU A 63 -6.35 15.19 -11.21
CA LEU A 63 -5.64 14.09 -10.52
C LEU A 63 -4.12 14.27 -10.56
N ALA A 64 -3.55 14.78 -11.66
CA ALA A 64 -2.12 15.12 -11.73
C ALA A 64 -1.75 16.20 -10.68
N VAL A 65 -2.56 17.24 -10.54
CA VAL A 65 -2.34 18.29 -9.52
C VAL A 65 -2.41 17.72 -8.10
N ARG A 66 -3.33 16.77 -7.83
CA ARG A 66 -3.41 16.06 -6.54
C ARG A 66 -2.17 15.20 -6.29
N ALA A 67 -1.68 14.49 -7.32
CA ALA A 67 -0.45 13.72 -7.24
C ALA A 67 0.74 14.61 -6.87
N GLY A 68 0.87 15.79 -7.51
CA GLY A 68 1.92 16.75 -7.18
C GLY A 68 1.93 17.16 -5.71
N LYS A 69 0.74 17.40 -5.11
CA LYS A 69 0.67 17.66 -3.66
C LYS A 69 1.19 16.47 -2.84
N ALA A 70 0.79 15.26 -3.19
CA ALA A 70 1.21 14.05 -2.47
C ALA A 70 2.72 13.78 -2.61
N LEU A 71 3.33 14.22 -3.71
CA LEU A 71 4.77 14.11 -3.99
C LEU A 71 5.59 15.29 -3.44
N ASN A 72 4.99 16.21 -2.70
CA ASN A 72 5.63 17.46 -2.27
C ASN A 72 6.27 18.22 -3.45
N SER A 73 5.63 18.19 -4.60
CA SER A 73 6.12 18.74 -5.86
C SER A 73 5.32 19.97 -6.29
N PRO A 74 5.97 21.05 -6.73
CA PRO A 74 5.29 22.15 -7.39
C PRO A 74 4.64 21.70 -8.70
N ILE A 75 3.55 22.38 -9.07
CA ILE A 75 2.86 22.19 -10.36
C ILE A 75 3.31 23.24 -11.34
N ALA A 76 3.61 22.84 -12.56
CA ALA A 76 3.95 23.77 -13.63
C ALA A 76 2.73 24.61 -14.03
N HIS A 77 2.91 25.95 -14.13
CA HIS A 77 1.84 26.84 -14.59
C HIS A 77 1.48 26.61 -16.06
N VAL A 78 2.44 26.15 -16.85
CA VAL A 78 2.25 25.80 -18.26
C VAL A 78 2.91 24.45 -18.51
N SER A 79 2.13 23.49 -18.97
CA SER A 79 2.64 22.20 -19.43
C SER A 79 2.14 21.90 -20.84
N ARG A 80 2.86 21.04 -21.57
CA ARG A 80 2.56 20.71 -22.96
C ARG A 80 2.74 19.22 -23.19
N PHE A 81 1.97 18.71 -24.12
CA PHE A 81 2.11 17.35 -24.60
C PHE A 81 3.02 17.27 -25.82
N ASP A 82 3.76 16.18 -25.89
CA ASP A 82 4.67 15.83 -26.97
C ASP A 82 4.29 14.46 -27.54
N ARG A 83 4.58 14.24 -28.82
CA ARG A 83 4.43 12.95 -29.48
C ARG A 83 5.75 12.18 -29.41
N LYS A 84 5.69 10.98 -28.78
CA LYS A 84 6.76 9.97 -28.75
C LYS A 84 6.50 8.99 -29.89
N HIS A 85 7.20 9.11 -31.01
CA HIS A 85 6.94 8.29 -32.18
C HIS A 85 7.61 6.92 -32.09
N TYR A 86 6.79 5.88 -32.14
CA TYR A 86 7.22 4.50 -32.38
C TYR A 86 6.08 3.69 -33.02
N PHE A 87 6.44 2.68 -33.81
CA PHE A 87 5.46 1.90 -34.55
C PHE A 87 5.37 0.52 -33.96
N TYR A 88 4.25 0.25 -33.30
CA TYR A 88 3.96 -1.06 -32.74
C TYR A 88 2.44 -1.31 -32.77
N PRO A 89 1.96 -2.57 -32.88
CA PRO A 89 0.54 -2.86 -33.06
C PRO A 89 -0.38 -2.36 -31.94
N ASP A 90 0.12 -2.21 -30.73
CA ASP A 90 -0.62 -1.69 -29.57
C ASP A 90 -0.75 -0.17 -29.53
N LEU A 91 -0.11 0.52 -30.47
CA LEU A 91 -0.13 1.97 -30.59
C LEU A 91 -0.58 2.40 -32.00
N PRO A 92 -1.91 2.30 -32.29
CA PRO A 92 -2.42 2.46 -33.66
C PRO A 92 -2.21 3.85 -34.25
N LYS A 93 -2.02 4.88 -33.44
CA LYS A 93 -1.69 6.25 -33.88
C LYS A 93 -0.25 6.37 -34.42
N GLY A 94 0.63 5.42 -34.13
CA GLY A 94 2.06 5.48 -34.45
C GLY A 94 2.87 6.38 -33.52
N TYR A 95 2.25 6.93 -32.48
CA TYR A 95 2.91 7.71 -31.43
C TYR A 95 2.14 7.57 -30.10
N GLN A 96 2.85 7.71 -29.00
CA GLN A 96 2.31 7.88 -27.68
C GLN A 96 2.34 9.37 -27.32
N THR A 97 1.24 9.89 -26.78
CA THR A 97 1.19 11.26 -26.26
C THR A 97 1.72 11.26 -24.84
N SER A 98 2.71 12.11 -24.57
CA SER A 98 3.45 12.22 -23.30
C SER A 98 3.84 13.67 -23.03
N GLN A 99 4.63 13.97 -22.00
CA GLN A 99 5.13 15.32 -21.69
C GLN A 99 6.65 15.30 -21.50
N MET A 100 7.40 15.22 -22.58
CA MET A 100 8.86 15.10 -22.52
C MET A 100 9.56 16.38 -22.05
N TYR A 101 9.14 17.54 -22.58
CA TYR A 101 9.85 18.81 -22.35
C TYR A 101 9.21 19.69 -21.28
N ASN A 102 7.91 19.55 -21.05
CA ASN A 102 7.16 20.39 -20.14
C ASN A 102 6.25 19.55 -19.25
N PRO A 103 6.81 18.76 -18.31
CA PRO A 103 6.03 17.94 -17.40
C PRO A 103 5.15 18.81 -16.50
N ILE A 104 3.98 18.30 -16.13
CA ILE A 104 3.03 19.03 -15.28
C ILE A 104 3.46 19.06 -13.80
N ILE A 105 4.19 18.05 -13.33
CA ILE A 105 4.67 17.94 -11.95
C ILE A 105 6.20 18.09 -11.96
N LEU A 106 6.68 19.08 -11.23
CA LEU A 106 8.11 19.40 -11.14
C LEU A 106 8.80 18.58 -10.04
N ALA A 107 10.09 18.86 -9.81
CA ALA A 107 10.89 18.16 -8.81
C ALA A 107 10.27 18.25 -7.39
N GLY A 108 10.29 17.12 -6.68
CA GLY A 108 9.74 17.01 -5.34
C GLY A 108 10.42 15.90 -4.54
N TYR A 109 9.68 15.27 -3.61
CA TYR A 109 10.23 14.16 -2.82
C TYR A 109 9.13 13.32 -2.17
N VAL A 110 9.52 12.10 -1.80
CA VAL A 110 8.75 11.18 -0.95
C VAL A 110 9.61 10.78 0.23
N ASP A 111 9.06 10.89 1.44
CA ASP A 111 9.68 10.38 2.67
C ASP A 111 9.12 8.98 2.96
N ALA A 112 9.90 7.96 2.66
CA ALA A 112 9.53 6.55 2.82
C ALA A 112 9.96 6.01 4.19
N PRO A 113 9.02 5.52 5.02
CA PRO A 113 9.36 4.95 6.33
C PRO A 113 10.04 3.59 6.19
N LEU A 114 11.19 3.40 6.84
CA LEU A 114 11.90 2.14 6.94
C LEU A 114 11.46 1.31 8.16
N GLU A 115 11.81 0.04 8.19
CA GLU A 115 11.45 -0.88 9.29
C GLU A 115 12.04 -0.45 10.63
N ASP A 116 13.25 0.11 10.67
CA ASP A 116 13.85 0.69 11.86
C ASP A 116 13.17 2.00 12.33
N GLY A 117 12.33 2.59 11.47
CA GLY A 117 11.54 3.79 11.64
C GLY A 117 12.22 5.08 11.31
N SER A 118 13.38 5.02 10.73
CA SER A 118 13.95 6.14 10.02
C SER A 118 13.13 6.45 8.76
N LEU A 119 13.32 7.63 8.19
CA LEU A 119 12.72 8.04 6.94
C LEU A 119 13.80 8.10 5.87
N LYS A 120 13.58 7.41 4.77
CA LYS A 120 14.37 7.57 3.56
C LYS A 120 13.72 8.63 2.68
N ARG A 121 14.36 9.76 2.50
CA ARG A 121 13.93 10.74 1.50
C ARG A 121 14.43 10.31 0.14
N VAL A 122 13.49 10.15 -0.80
CA VAL A 122 13.75 9.89 -2.21
C VAL A 122 13.25 11.09 -2.99
N ARG A 123 14.14 11.75 -3.71
CA ARG A 123 13.77 12.89 -4.58
C ARG A 123 13.04 12.39 -5.81
N ILE A 124 12.09 13.17 -6.24
CA ILE A 124 11.39 13.01 -7.51
C ILE A 124 11.99 13.99 -8.50
N ASP A 125 12.46 13.51 -9.65
CA ASP A 125 12.95 14.38 -10.72
C ASP A 125 11.79 15.15 -11.33
N HIS A 126 10.77 14.45 -11.77
CA HIS A 126 9.51 14.99 -12.25
C HIS A 126 8.43 13.91 -12.29
N ALA A 127 7.20 14.34 -12.58
CA ALA A 127 6.17 13.41 -13.04
C ALA A 127 5.37 14.05 -14.17
N HIS A 128 4.97 13.22 -15.14
CA HIS A 128 4.32 13.68 -16.34
C HIS A 128 3.12 12.82 -16.71
N MET A 129 2.18 13.44 -17.42
CA MET A 129 1.01 12.75 -17.94
C MET A 129 1.33 12.07 -19.26
N GLU A 130 0.78 10.89 -19.45
CA GLU A 130 0.86 10.16 -20.72
C GLU A 130 -0.36 9.26 -20.91
N GLU A 131 -0.49 8.69 -22.11
CA GLU A 131 -1.49 7.67 -22.40
C GLU A 131 -0.84 6.27 -22.45
N ASP A 132 -1.57 5.25 -21.96
CA ASP A 132 -1.10 3.86 -22.06
C ASP A 132 -1.29 3.31 -23.50
N ALA A 133 -0.49 2.32 -23.85
CA ALA A 133 -0.64 1.53 -25.06
C ALA A 133 -1.67 0.40 -24.87
N GLY A 134 -2.09 -0.25 -25.95
CA GLY A 134 -2.92 -1.44 -25.92
C GLY A 134 -2.22 -2.64 -25.30
N LYS A 135 -2.87 -3.78 -25.31
CA LYS A 135 -2.33 -5.05 -24.81
C LYS A 135 -2.05 -5.98 -25.99
N LEU A 136 -0.85 -6.57 -26.01
CA LEU A 136 -0.48 -7.60 -26.95
C LEU A 136 -0.37 -8.96 -26.27
N THR A 137 -0.92 -9.98 -26.92
CA THR A 137 -0.72 -11.37 -26.50
C THR A 137 -0.06 -12.10 -27.67
N HIS A 138 1.19 -12.51 -27.49
CA HIS A 138 1.96 -13.19 -28.51
C HIS A 138 1.68 -14.70 -28.50
N HIS A 139 1.46 -15.25 -29.69
CA HIS A 139 1.34 -16.68 -29.95
C HIS A 139 2.33 -17.07 -31.04
N ASP A 140 2.51 -18.35 -31.27
CA ASP A 140 3.35 -18.84 -32.35
C ASP A 140 2.73 -18.46 -33.71
N GLY A 141 3.42 -17.59 -34.46
CA GLY A 141 3.01 -17.13 -35.77
C GLY A 141 1.97 -16.00 -35.85
N TYR A 142 1.42 -15.50 -34.72
CA TYR A 142 0.50 -14.36 -34.70
C TYR A 142 0.47 -13.67 -33.33
N SER A 143 -0.11 -12.47 -33.29
CA SER A 143 -0.37 -11.75 -32.04
C SER A 143 -1.80 -11.26 -32.00
N LEU A 144 -2.41 -11.34 -30.80
CA LEU A 144 -3.71 -10.71 -30.53
C LEU A 144 -3.49 -9.30 -30.01
N VAL A 145 -4.28 -8.36 -30.52
CA VAL A 145 -4.23 -6.94 -30.16
C VAL A 145 -5.53 -6.56 -29.48
N ASP A 146 -5.44 -6.14 -28.22
CA ASP A 146 -6.55 -5.56 -27.49
C ASP A 146 -6.26 -4.09 -27.19
N LEU A 147 -7.04 -3.20 -27.74
CA LEU A 147 -6.89 -1.74 -27.63
C LEU A 147 -7.75 -1.13 -26.50
N ASN A 148 -8.39 -1.95 -25.68
CA ASN A 148 -9.20 -1.45 -24.56
C ASN A 148 -8.37 -0.55 -23.62
N ARG A 149 -7.09 -0.84 -23.43
CA ARG A 149 -6.19 -0.04 -22.60
C ARG A 149 -5.59 1.17 -23.33
N ALA A 150 -5.54 1.17 -24.67
CA ALA A 150 -4.98 2.27 -25.45
C ALA A 150 -5.70 3.59 -25.12
N GLY A 151 -4.93 4.63 -24.79
CA GLY A 151 -5.47 5.92 -24.37
C GLY A 151 -5.85 6.04 -22.87
N THR A 152 -5.66 5.00 -22.07
CA THR A 152 -5.83 5.07 -20.60
C THR A 152 -4.91 6.16 -20.03
N PRO A 153 -5.43 7.08 -19.18
CA PRO A 153 -4.62 8.13 -18.59
C PRO A 153 -3.62 7.57 -17.59
N LEU A 154 -2.35 7.92 -17.72
CA LEU A 154 -1.27 7.59 -16.80
C LEU A 154 -0.58 8.86 -16.29
N ILE A 155 0.04 8.74 -15.12
CA ILE A 155 1.15 9.56 -14.67
C ILE A 155 2.36 8.66 -14.53
N GLU A 156 3.47 9.02 -15.19
CA GLU A 156 4.77 8.43 -14.95
C GLU A 156 5.53 9.29 -13.94
N ILE A 157 5.93 8.68 -12.82
CA ILE A 157 6.68 9.32 -11.74
C ILE A 157 8.11 8.81 -11.78
N VAL A 158 9.06 9.71 -11.98
CA VAL A 158 10.50 9.39 -12.12
C VAL A 158 11.21 9.82 -10.84
N SER A 159 11.81 8.87 -10.13
CA SER A 159 12.65 9.20 -8.97
C SER A 159 14.09 9.46 -9.35
N GLU A 160 14.77 10.26 -8.54
CA GLU A 160 16.23 10.30 -8.53
C GLU A 160 16.81 8.98 -8.00
N PRO A 161 18.07 8.63 -8.33
CA PRO A 161 18.71 7.39 -7.89
C PRO A 161 19.23 7.50 -6.45
N ASP A 162 18.34 7.79 -5.53
CA ASP A 162 18.65 8.05 -4.11
C ASP A 162 18.61 6.80 -3.23
N MET A 163 18.14 5.65 -3.74
CA MET A 163 17.99 4.42 -2.95
C MET A 163 19.23 3.53 -3.08
N HIS A 164 19.69 2.97 -1.96
CA HIS A 164 20.92 2.19 -1.87
C HIS A 164 20.73 0.79 -1.28
N SER A 165 19.48 0.37 -1.06
CA SER A 165 19.14 -0.99 -0.65
C SER A 165 17.81 -1.44 -1.24
N ALA A 166 17.59 -2.74 -1.29
CA ALA A 166 16.33 -3.33 -1.70
C ALA A 166 15.18 -2.96 -0.74
N GLU A 167 15.48 -2.84 0.56
CA GLU A 167 14.55 -2.38 1.59
C GLU A 167 14.09 -0.93 1.31
N GLU A 168 15.02 -0.02 0.99
CA GLU A 168 14.69 1.36 0.63
C GLU A 168 13.81 1.42 -0.62
N ALA A 169 14.09 0.60 -1.63
CA ALA A 169 13.29 0.51 -2.85
C ALA A 169 11.85 0.03 -2.55
N LYS A 170 11.70 -1.04 -1.74
CA LYS A 170 10.40 -1.54 -1.28
C LYS A 170 9.63 -0.50 -0.47
N ALA A 171 10.29 0.16 0.47
CA ALA A 171 9.69 1.20 1.30
C ALA A 171 9.18 2.36 0.45
N TYR A 172 9.96 2.81 -0.53
CA TYR A 172 9.60 3.87 -1.45
C TYR A 172 8.36 3.51 -2.27
N VAL A 173 8.34 2.35 -2.96
CA VAL A 173 7.17 1.97 -3.78
C VAL A 173 5.92 1.73 -2.96
N SER A 174 6.06 1.21 -1.74
CA SER A 174 4.94 1.02 -0.81
C SER A 174 4.37 2.36 -0.34
N GLU A 175 5.22 3.33 -0.01
CA GLU A 175 4.76 4.67 0.40
C GLU A 175 4.18 5.44 -0.78
N LEU A 176 4.82 5.38 -1.95
CA LEU A 176 4.31 6.00 -3.18
C LEU A 176 2.90 5.48 -3.53
N HIS A 177 2.69 4.17 -3.43
CA HIS A 177 1.37 3.57 -3.62
C HIS A 177 0.33 4.16 -2.66
N LYS A 178 0.63 4.21 -1.36
CA LYS A 178 -0.27 4.80 -0.37
C LYS A 178 -0.58 6.27 -0.68
N LEU A 179 0.44 7.06 -1.02
CA LEU A 179 0.27 8.47 -1.39
C LEU A 179 -0.69 8.64 -2.57
N MET A 180 -0.55 7.84 -3.62
CA MET A 180 -1.42 7.93 -4.80
C MET A 180 -2.85 7.49 -4.52
N VAL A 181 -3.04 6.44 -3.70
CA VAL A 181 -4.37 5.97 -3.28
C VAL A 181 -5.05 7.00 -2.37
N TYR A 182 -4.35 7.49 -1.33
CA TYR A 182 -4.92 8.45 -0.38
C TYR A 182 -5.25 9.79 -1.02
N ALA A 183 -4.46 10.24 -1.98
CA ALA A 183 -4.77 11.44 -2.76
C ALA A 183 -5.95 11.24 -3.74
N GLY A 184 -6.47 10.01 -3.87
CA GLY A 184 -7.55 9.67 -4.79
C GLY A 184 -7.13 9.75 -6.25
N VAL A 185 -5.84 9.54 -6.55
CA VAL A 185 -5.26 9.61 -7.90
C VAL A 185 -5.51 8.32 -8.68
N THR A 186 -5.43 7.19 -7.99
CA THR A 186 -5.57 5.85 -8.58
C THR A 186 -6.39 4.94 -7.66
N TYR A 187 -6.95 3.87 -8.20
CA TYR A 187 -7.55 2.80 -7.39
C TYR A 187 -6.48 1.92 -6.70
N GLY A 188 -5.24 1.95 -7.18
CA GLY A 188 -4.09 1.31 -6.55
C GLY A 188 -4.05 -0.22 -6.63
N ASN A 189 -4.93 -0.85 -7.38
CA ASN A 189 -4.94 -2.31 -7.50
C ASN A 189 -3.76 -2.80 -8.36
N LEU A 190 -2.77 -3.40 -7.72
CA LEU A 190 -1.55 -3.89 -8.39
C LEU A 190 -1.85 -5.09 -9.30
N TYR A 191 -2.78 -5.95 -8.92
CA TYR A 191 -3.19 -7.09 -9.74
C TYR A 191 -3.80 -6.65 -11.08
N HIS A 192 -4.57 -5.57 -11.08
CA HIS A 192 -5.12 -4.97 -12.32
C HIS A 192 -4.14 -4.04 -13.03
N GLY A 193 -2.91 -3.90 -12.53
CA GLY A 193 -1.88 -3.06 -13.13
C GLY A 193 -2.15 -1.55 -13.03
N ASN A 194 -2.92 -1.12 -12.01
CA ASN A 194 -3.14 0.31 -11.78
C ASN A 194 -1.85 1.05 -11.40
N MET A 195 -0.86 0.33 -10.86
CA MET A 195 0.50 0.83 -10.68
C MET A 195 1.50 -0.23 -11.13
N ARG A 196 2.55 0.20 -11.81
CA ARG A 196 3.63 -0.65 -12.33
C ARG A 196 4.96 0.03 -12.03
N PHE A 197 5.98 -0.76 -11.73
CA PHE A 197 7.29 -0.25 -11.34
C PHE A 197 8.36 -0.79 -12.28
N ASP A 198 9.22 0.10 -12.75
CA ASP A 198 10.44 -0.22 -13.48
C ASP A 198 11.63 0.21 -12.62
N VAL A 199 12.51 -0.72 -12.27
CA VAL A 199 13.64 -0.50 -11.38
C VAL A 199 14.91 -0.34 -12.19
N ASN A 200 15.54 0.83 -12.07
CA ASN A 200 16.84 1.12 -12.64
C ASN A 200 17.91 0.91 -11.55
N ILE A 201 18.78 -0.06 -11.73
CA ILE A 201 19.82 -0.41 -10.76
C ILE A 201 21.20 -0.41 -11.39
N SER A 202 22.18 0.15 -10.70
CA SER A 202 23.60 0.05 -10.99
C SER A 202 24.37 -0.36 -9.75
N VAL A 203 25.50 -1.03 -9.95
CA VAL A 203 26.36 -1.52 -8.85
C VAL A 203 27.80 -1.04 -9.10
N ALA A 204 28.43 -0.52 -8.06
CA ALA A 204 29.81 -0.08 -8.07
C ALA A 204 30.51 -0.47 -6.76
N LYS A 205 31.85 -0.45 -6.73
CA LYS A 205 32.59 -0.59 -5.46
C LYS A 205 32.30 0.60 -4.55
N LYS A 206 32.19 0.34 -3.26
CA LYS A 206 31.97 1.40 -2.26
C LYS A 206 33.02 2.50 -2.37
N GLY A 207 32.53 3.73 -2.44
CA GLY A 207 33.37 4.91 -2.60
C GLY A 207 33.80 5.20 -4.07
N ALA A 208 33.27 4.48 -5.06
CA ALA A 208 33.45 4.83 -6.45
C ALA A 208 32.81 6.20 -6.76
N THR A 209 33.47 6.99 -7.61
CA THR A 209 32.99 8.32 -8.02
C THR A 209 32.00 8.25 -9.18
N GLU A 210 31.99 7.13 -9.90
CA GLU A 210 31.12 6.89 -11.06
C GLU A 210 30.16 5.74 -10.79
N LEU A 211 28.92 5.89 -11.26
CA LEU A 211 27.95 4.81 -11.20
C LEU A 211 28.34 3.67 -12.14
N GLY A 212 27.99 2.44 -11.75
CA GLY A 212 28.12 1.27 -12.60
C GLY A 212 27.16 1.30 -13.79
N LYS A 213 27.25 0.29 -14.66
CA LYS A 213 26.30 0.13 -15.79
C LYS A 213 24.90 -0.17 -15.30
N ARG A 214 23.92 0.54 -15.83
CA ARG A 214 22.51 0.42 -15.42
C ARG A 214 21.84 -0.79 -16.06
N ALA A 215 21.16 -1.58 -15.23
CA ALA A 215 20.13 -2.52 -15.69
C ALA A 215 18.74 -1.96 -15.34
N GLU A 216 17.83 -1.99 -16.30
CA GLU A 216 16.42 -1.65 -16.13
C GLU A 216 15.63 -2.94 -15.95
N ILE A 217 14.93 -3.10 -14.82
CA ILE A 217 14.15 -4.30 -14.52
C ILE A 217 12.68 -3.98 -14.68
N LYS A 218 12.01 -4.70 -15.59
CA LYS A 218 10.57 -4.56 -15.90
C LYS A 218 9.74 -5.73 -15.35
N ASN A 219 8.42 -5.59 -15.46
CA ASN A 219 7.42 -6.58 -15.02
C ASN A 219 7.36 -6.76 -13.49
N LEU A 220 7.51 -5.69 -12.75
CA LEU A 220 7.40 -5.68 -11.30
C LEU A 220 6.00 -5.18 -10.92
N ASN A 221 5.18 -6.08 -10.41
CA ASN A 221 3.77 -5.86 -10.10
C ASN A 221 3.43 -6.04 -8.61
N SER A 222 4.43 -6.16 -7.75
CA SER A 222 4.29 -6.20 -6.31
C SER A 222 5.49 -5.55 -5.61
N PHE A 223 5.31 -5.07 -4.39
CA PHE A 223 6.40 -4.48 -3.60
C PHE A 223 7.50 -5.51 -3.28
N ARG A 224 7.09 -6.77 -3.07
CA ARG A 224 7.99 -7.90 -2.85
C ARG A 224 8.82 -8.22 -4.11
N SER A 225 8.23 -8.13 -5.30
CA SER A 225 8.96 -8.32 -6.55
C SER A 225 10.01 -7.24 -6.76
N VAL A 226 9.74 -5.98 -6.38
CA VAL A 226 10.71 -4.87 -6.42
C VAL A 226 11.91 -5.19 -5.52
N GLU A 227 11.66 -5.56 -4.25
CA GLU A 227 12.71 -5.93 -3.28
C GLU A 227 13.58 -7.09 -3.79
N ARG A 228 12.96 -8.20 -4.17
CA ARG A 228 13.67 -9.41 -4.61
C ARG A 228 14.42 -9.21 -5.92
N ALA A 229 13.85 -8.48 -6.86
CA ALA A 229 14.50 -8.17 -8.11
C ALA A 229 15.74 -7.29 -7.90
N ALA A 230 15.66 -6.29 -7.03
CA ALA A 230 16.81 -5.45 -6.68
C ALA A 230 17.92 -6.26 -5.99
N GLU A 231 17.58 -7.13 -5.03
CA GLU A 231 18.55 -8.02 -4.38
C GLU A 231 19.23 -9.00 -5.35
N TYR A 232 18.42 -9.63 -6.21
CA TYR A 232 18.94 -10.56 -7.20
C TYR A 232 19.90 -9.88 -8.16
N GLU A 233 19.50 -8.73 -8.70
CA GLU A 233 20.27 -7.99 -9.68
C GLU A 233 21.57 -7.43 -9.08
N PHE A 234 21.52 -6.98 -7.83
CA PHE A 234 22.72 -6.60 -7.09
C PHE A 234 23.74 -7.75 -7.04
N LYS A 235 23.31 -8.91 -6.57
CA LYS A 235 24.18 -10.09 -6.49
C LYS A 235 24.72 -10.50 -7.86
N ARG A 236 23.87 -10.51 -8.89
CA ARG A 236 24.27 -10.82 -10.26
C ARG A 236 25.35 -9.89 -10.79
N GLN A 237 25.19 -8.57 -10.58
CA GLN A 237 26.18 -7.59 -11.05
C GLN A 237 27.48 -7.68 -10.26
N VAL A 238 27.45 -7.86 -8.94
CA VAL A 238 28.67 -8.11 -8.14
C VAL A 238 29.41 -9.35 -8.65
N ASP A 239 28.72 -10.45 -8.89
CA ASP A 239 29.35 -11.68 -9.40
C ASP A 239 30.02 -11.49 -10.78
N ILE A 240 29.45 -10.63 -11.65
CA ILE A 240 30.07 -10.26 -12.93
C ILE A 240 31.36 -9.45 -12.69
N LEU A 241 31.29 -8.43 -11.83
CA LEU A 241 32.43 -7.58 -11.52
C LEU A 241 33.59 -8.33 -10.85
N GLU A 242 33.28 -9.28 -9.95
CA GLU A 242 34.28 -10.10 -9.29
C GLU A 242 34.98 -11.09 -10.23
N ARG A 243 34.36 -11.47 -11.34
CA ARG A 243 35.02 -12.25 -12.40
C ARG A 243 35.91 -11.37 -13.30
N GLY A 244 36.00 -10.06 -13.04
CA GLY A 244 36.71 -9.11 -13.89
C GLY A 244 36.02 -8.79 -15.22
N GLU A 245 34.74 -9.08 -15.30
CA GLU A 245 33.88 -8.76 -16.44
C GLU A 245 33.16 -7.41 -16.20
N GLU A 246 32.68 -6.78 -17.28
CA GLU A 246 31.87 -5.57 -17.18
C GLU A 246 30.37 -5.90 -17.22
N ALA A 247 29.59 -5.28 -16.37
CA ALA A 247 28.14 -5.32 -16.50
C ALA A 247 27.70 -4.59 -17.78
N VAL A 248 26.68 -5.10 -18.46
CA VAL A 248 26.15 -4.52 -19.69
C VAL A 248 24.90 -3.70 -19.38
N GLN A 249 24.76 -2.54 -20.03
CA GLN A 249 23.52 -1.77 -19.95
C GLN A 249 22.43 -2.47 -20.76
N GLU A 250 21.40 -2.97 -20.08
CA GLU A 250 20.35 -3.77 -20.69
C GLU A 250 19.01 -3.60 -19.99
N THR A 251 17.91 -3.93 -20.69
CA THR A 251 16.59 -4.13 -20.10
C THR A 251 16.39 -5.60 -19.79
N ARG A 252 15.93 -5.88 -18.56
CA ARG A 252 15.71 -7.24 -18.03
C ARG A 252 14.27 -7.38 -17.56
N GLY A 253 13.68 -8.55 -17.71
CA GLY A 253 12.37 -8.88 -17.16
C GLY A 253 12.51 -9.69 -15.88
N TRP A 254 11.73 -9.36 -14.87
CA TRP A 254 11.62 -10.19 -13.67
C TRP A 254 10.76 -11.43 -13.95
N ASN A 255 11.24 -12.60 -13.53
CA ASN A 255 10.47 -13.84 -13.53
C ASN A 255 10.20 -14.22 -12.08
N ASP A 256 8.95 -14.05 -11.66
CA ASP A 256 8.57 -14.22 -10.25
C ASP A 256 8.60 -15.69 -9.82
N ASP A 257 8.26 -16.64 -10.72
CA ASP A 257 8.31 -18.08 -10.40
C ASP A 257 9.74 -18.57 -10.16
N LYS A 258 10.70 -18.09 -10.95
CA LYS A 258 12.11 -18.49 -10.86
C LYS A 258 12.93 -17.58 -9.96
N GLN A 259 12.40 -16.45 -9.55
CA GLN A 259 13.08 -15.42 -8.76
C GLN A 259 14.40 -14.96 -9.38
N ILE A 260 14.40 -14.69 -10.70
CA ILE A 260 15.57 -14.24 -11.48
C ILE A 260 15.19 -13.14 -12.46
N THR A 261 16.15 -12.33 -12.85
CA THR A 261 16.03 -11.43 -14.00
C THR A 261 16.49 -12.12 -15.28
N ILE A 262 15.80 -11.86 -16.39
CA ILE A 262 16.11 -12.42 -17.72
C ILE A 262 16.33 -11.26 -18.69
N SER A 263 17.44 -11.27 -19.43
CA SER A 263 17.72 -10.24 -20.45
C SER A 263 16.65 -10.25 -21.54
N GLN A 264 16.12 -9.07 -21.87
CA GLN A 264 15.08 -8.88 -22.88
C GLN A 264 15.62 -8.09 -24.08
N ARG A 265 16.41 -7.04 -23.83
CA ARG A 265 16.88 -6.12 -24.87
C ARG A 265 18.23 -5.51 -24.49
N SER A 266 19.13 -5.38 -25.46
CA SER A 266 20.38 -4.65 -25.30
C SER A 266 20.26 -3.19 -25.74
N LYS A 267 21.21 -2.34 -25.33
CA LYS A 267 21.24 -0.90 -25.66
C LYS A 267 21.39 -0.62 -27.16
N GLU A 268 21.92 -1.56 -27.96
CA GLU A 268 22.11 -1.41 -29.41
C GLU A 268 20.80 -1.18 -30.17
N ASP A 269 19.66 -1.54 -29.56
CA ASP A 269 18.31 -1.34 -30.12
C ASP A 269 17.63 -0.04 -29.70
N ALA A 270 18.32 0.94 -29.12
CA ALA A 270 17.72 2.21 -28.71
C ALA A 270 17.08 2.92 -29.92
N GLN A 271 15.76 3.11 -29.84
CA GLN A 271 15.02 3.81 -30.92
C GLN A 271 15.10 5.32 -30.70
N ASP A 272 15.29 6.05 -31.81
CA ASP A 272 15.05 7.49 -31.83
C ASP A 272 13.55 7.75 -31.92
N TYR A 273 12.96 8.17 -30.81
CA TYR A 273 11.51 8.42 -30.69
C TYR A 273 11.07 9.73 -31.39
N ARG A 274 11.96 10.55 -31.91
CA ARG A 274 11.65 11.79 -32.63
C ARG A 274 10.57 12.62 -31.95
N TYR A 275 10.77 12.95 -30.66
CA TYR A 275 9.84 13.76 -29.88
C TYR A 275 9.57 15.10 -30.58
N MET A 276 8.30 15.47 -30.65
CA MET A 276 7.87 16.78 -31.11
C MET A 276 6.62 17.23 -30.35
N PRO A 277 6.42 18.54 -30.13
CA PRO A 277 5.20 19.04 -29.51
C PRO A 277 3.96 18.57 -30.27
N ASP A 278 2.92 18.13 -29.55
CA ASP A 278 1.66 17.75 -30.20
C ASP A 278 0.90 19.01 -30.65
N PRO A 279 0.67 19.18 -31.97
CA PRO A 279 0.03 20.37 -32.48
C PRO A 279 -1.47 20.45 -32.20
N ASP A 280 -2.09 19.33 -31.88
CA ASP A 280 -3.56 19.19 -31.70
C ASP A 280 -4.00 19.39 -30.29
N ILE A 281 -3.06 19.41 -29.32
CA ILE A 281 -3.36 19.57 -27.89
C ILE A 281 -2.87 20.94 -27.42
N PRO A 282 -3.79 21.87 -27.05
CA PRO A 282 -3.41 23.16 -26.49
C PRO A 282 -2.58 23.00 -25.19
N PRO A 283 -1.69 23.94 -24.88
CA PRO A 283 -1.00 23.96 -23.59
C PRO A 283 -1.99 23.94 -22.43
N VAL A 284 -1.65 23.18 -21.39
CA VAL A 284 -2.37 23.20 -20.11
C VAL A 284 -1.85 24.39 -19.31
N VAL A 285 -2.73 25.33 -19.02
CA VAL A 285 -2.41 26.55 -18.25
C VAL A 285 -3.15 26.51 -16.93
N LEU A 286 -2.41 26.51 -15.80
CA LEU A 286 -2.94 26.47 -14.46
C LEU A 286 -2.47 27.69 -13.67
N THR A 287 -3.42 28.40 -13.06
CA THR A 287 -3.11 29.51 -12.15
C THR A 287 -2.91 29.01 -10.73
N ASP A 288 -2.30 29.82 -9.87
CA ASP A 288 -2.12 29.48 -8.44
C ASP A 288 -3.45 29.19 -7.74
N GLU A 289 -4.52 29.92 -8.08
CA GLU A 289 -5.84 29.76 -7.51
C GLU A 289 -6.43 28.39 -7.88
N VAL A 290 -6.31 27.97 -9.14
CA VAL A 290 -6.80 26.67 -9.61
C VAL A 290 -6.01 25.53 -8.97
N ILE A 291 -4.69 25.67 -8.91
CA ILE A 291 -3.82 24.68 -8.24
C ILE A 291 -4.21 24.55 -6.77
N ALA A 292 -4.32 25.68 -6.04
CA ALA A 292 -4.67 25.70 -4.62
C ALA A 292 -6.08 25.12 -4.37
N GLU A 293 -7.06 25.45 -5.22
CA GLU A 293 -8.42 24.88 -5.12
C GLU A 293 -8.39 23.36 -5.23
N ILE A 294 -7.68 22.80 -6.23
CA ILE A 294 -7.58 21.34 -6.42
C ILE A 294 -6.84 20.69 -5.24
N GLN A 295 -5.73 21.28 -4.82
CA GLN A 295 -4.91 20.77 -3.72
C GLN A 295 -5.64 20.82 -2.37
N SER A 296 -6.53 21.77 -2.15
CA SER A 296 -7.35 21.86 -0.93
C SER A 296 -8.34 20.69 -0.78
N LYS A 297 -8.66 20.01 -1.88
CA LYS A 297 -9.57 18.84 -1.91
C LYS A 297 -8.86 17.50 -1.74
N VAL A 298 -7.53 17.51 -1.61
CA VAL A 298 -6.78 16.27 -1.35
C VAL A 298 -7.06 15.83 0.09
N PRO A 299 -7.52 14.58 0.29
CA PRO A 299 -7.73 14.03 1.63
C PRO A 299 -6.44 13.99 2.44
N MET A 300 -6.55 13.69 3.73
CA MET A 300 -5.41 13.51 4.62
C MET A 300 -4.48 12.41 4.07
N LEU A 301 -3.20 12.71 4.02
CA LEU A 301 -2.17 11.81 3.51
C LEU A 301 -1.56 10.94 4.63
N PRO A 302 -0.91 9.81 4.30
CA PRO A 302 -0.35 8.87 5.29
C PRO A 302 0.56 9.51 6.34
N GLY A 303 1.37 10.49 5.96
CA GLY A 303 2.24 11.23 6.90
C GLY A 303 1.45 11.95 8.00
N GLU A 304 0.34 12.60 7.63
CA GLU A 304 -0.53 13.33 8.55
C GLU A 304 -1.24 12.38 9.54
N TYR A 305 -1.62 11.17 9.12
CA TYR A 305 -2.14 10.14 10.02
C TYR A 305 -1.08 9.69 11.03
N ARG A 306 0.18 9.48 10.59
CA ARG A 306 1.28 9.11 11.48
C ARG A 306 1.53 10.18 12.54
N GLU A 307 1.47 11.45 12.16
CA GLU A 307 1.59 12.57 13.11
C GLU A 307 0.46 12.57 14.13
N LYS A 308 -0.79 12.45 13.71
CA LYS A 308 -1.95 12.42 14.60
C LYS A 308 -1.95 11.21 15.54
N TRP A 309 -1.44 10.07 15.09
CA TRP A 309 -1.35 8.85 15.90
C TRP A 309 -0.10 8.76 16.77
N SER A 310 0.80 9.74 16.72
CA SER A 310 2.03 9.73 17.54
C SER A 310 1.75 9.56 19.04
N ALA A 311 0.65 10.14 19.55
CA ALA A 311 0.22 10.01 20.95
C ALA A 311 -0.29 8.60 21.31
N LEU A 312 -0.75 7.81 20.32
CA LEU A 312 -1.28 6.47 20.57
C LEU A 312 -0.19 5.45 20.95
N ASN A 313 1.09 5.78 20.73
CA ASN A 313 2.22 4.86 20.94
C ASN A 313 1.95 3.47 20.34
N LEU A 314 1.55 3.43 19.07
CA LEU A 314 1.35 2.21 18.30
C LEU A 314 2.68 1.70 17.75
N ASP A 315 2.80 0.38 17.65
CA ASP A 315 3.90 -0.23 16.92
C ASP A 315 3.85 0.15 15.43
N LYS A 316 5.00 0.32 14.80
CA LYS A 316 5.10 0.71 13.38
C LYS A 316 4.38 -0.27 12.45
N SER A 317 4.45 -1.56 12.75
CA SER A 317 3.72 -2.59 12.00
C SER A 317 2.21 -2.36 12.02
N VAL A 318 1.65 -1.97 13.18
CA VAL A 318 0.23 -1.63 13.33
C VAL A 318 -0.13 -0.42 12.48
N ILE A 319 0.69 0.65 12.55
CA ILE A 319 0.48 1.87 11.74
C ILE A 319 0.54 1.53 10.25
N ASN A 320 1.53 0.76 9.81
CA ASN A 320 1.66 0.38 8.40
C ASN A 320 0.49 -0.49 7.92
N SER A 321 0.02 -1.43 8.75
CA SER A 321 -1.18 -2.21 8.45
C SER A 321 -2.43 -1.34 8.34
N LEU A 322 -2.65 -0.41 9.26
CA LEU A 322 -3.78 0.52 9.17
C LEU A 322 -3.74 1.37 7.90
N LEU A 323 -2.54 1.90 7.55
CA LEU A 323 -2.36 2.74 6.37
C LEU A 323 -2.42 1.94 5.05
N SER A 324 -2.44 0.61 5.08
CA SER A 324 -2.72 -0.19 3.89
C SER A 324 -4.21 -0.19 3.50
N ASN A 325 -5.10 0.27 4.39
CA ASN A 325 -6.54 0.41 4.15
C ASN A 325 -7.03 1.79 4.60
N GLN A 326 -7.42 2.62 3.64
CA GLN A 326 -7.82 4.01 3.88
C GLN A 326 -9.06 4.13 4.78
N ASP A 327 -10.04 3.24 4.65
CA ASP A 327 -11.26 3.27 5.48
C ASP A 327 -10.92 2.97 6.95
N TYR A 328 -10.06 1.98 7.20
CA TYR A 328 -9.64 1.64 8.57
C TYR A 328 -8.81 2.75 9.21
N ALA A 329 -7.96 3.41 8.42
CA ALA A 329 -7.22 4.57 8.88
C ALA A 329 -8.17 5.71 9.29
N GLN A 330 -9.14 6.03 8.43
CA GLN A 330 -10.13 7.07 8.70
C GLN A 330 -11.00 6.73 9.92
N ILE A 331 -11.52 5.49 10.02
CA ILE A 331 -12.34 5.05 11.16
C ILE A 331 -11.52 5.13 12.45
N THR A 332 -10.26 4.70 12.45
CA THR A 332 -9.40 4.78 13.65
C THR A 332 -9.21 6.22 14.11
N LEU A 333 -9.03 7.15 13.16
CA LEU A 333 -8.94 8.58 13.48
C LEU A 333 -10.25 9.14 14.04
N GLU A 334 -11.39 8.77 13.44
CA GLU A 334 -12.71 9.18 13.94
C GLU A 334 -12.97 8.66 15.36
N VAL A 335 -12.56 7.45 15.67
CA VAL A 335 -12.61 6.89 17.04
C VAL A 335 -11.72 7.69 18.00
N GLN A 336 -10.51 8.06 17.57
CA GLN A 336 -9.60 8.90 18.38
C GLN A 336 -10.23 10.26 18.71
N GLU A 337 -10.82 10.92 17.73
CA GLU A 337 -11.46 12.23 17.88
C GLU A 337 -12.72 12.19 18.77
N LYS A 338 -13.50 11.10 18.70
CA LYS A 338 -14.76 10.96 19.46
C LYS A 338 -14.58 10.39 20.86
N SER A 339 -13.68 9.43 21.05
CA SER A 339 -13.57 8.61 22.27
C SER A 339 -12.18 8.61 22.90
N GLY A 340 -11.20 9.27 22.25
CA GLY A 340 -9.85 9.44 22.78
C GLY A 340 -8.89 8.27 22.44
N GLU A 341 -7.69 8.37 23.02
CA GLU A 341 -6.53 7.54 22.64
C GLU A 341 -6.70 6.05 23.00
N ALA A 342 -7.30 5.74 24.15
CA ALA A 342 -7.42 4.37 24.62
C ALA A 342 -8.31 3.52 23.69
N SER A 343 -9.46 4.04 23.29
CA SER A 343 -10.38 3.41 22.35
C SER A 343 -9.75 3.27 20.97
N ALA A 344 -9.12 4.35 20.47
CA ALA A 344 -8.45 4.35 19.17
C ALA A 344 -7.32 3.32 19.10
N LYS A 345 -6.48 3.25 20.14
CA LYS A 345 -5.40 2.26 20.22
C LYS A 345 -5.93 0.82 20.14
N ARG A 346 -7.03 0.54 20.83
CA ARG A 346 -7.65 -0.79 20.83
C ARG A 346 -8.22 -1.14 19.45
N VAL A 347 -8.96 -0.23 18.85
CA VAL A 347 -9.53 -0.38 17.49
C VAL A 347 -8.42 -0.55 16.46
N ALA A 348 -7.31 0.19 16.57
CA ALA A 348 -6.13 0.06 15.73
C ALA A 348 -5.57 -1.37 15.74
N HIS A 349 -5.41 -1.96 16.93
CA HIS A 349 -4.92 -3.33 17.06
C HIS A 349 -5.91 -4.36 16.49
N TRP A 350 -7.22 -4.15 16.62
CA TRP A 350 -8.22 -5.04 16.04
C TRP A 350 -8.14 -5.03 14.52
N PHE A 351 -8.12 -3.85 13.89
CA PHE A 351 -7.98 -3.73 12.43
C PHE A 351 -6.66 -4.34 11.94
N ALA A 352 -5.53 -4.04 12.59
CA ALA A 352 -4.24 -4.60 12.22
C ALA A 352 -4.25 -6.15 12.31
N SER A 353 -4.89 -6.70 13.34
CA SER A 353 -5.04 -8.16 13.49
C SER A 353 -5.94 -8.79 12.42
N ALA A 354 -6.96 -8.09 11.92
CA ALA A 354 -7.81 -8.58 10.84
C ALA A 354 -7.05 -8.58 9.50
N LEU A 355 -6.24 -7.55 9.24
CA LEU A 355 -5.45 -7.42 8.02
C LEU A 355 -4.32 -8.46 7.91
N THR A 356 -3.69 -8.85 9.04
CA THR A 356 -2.63 -9.88 9.04
C THR A 356 -3.15 -11.29 8.77
N THR A 357 -4.45 -11.52 8.82
CA THR A 357 -5.09 -12.81 8.48
C THR A 357 -5.47 -12.92 7.00
N SER A 358 -5.46 -11.82 6.26
CA SER A 358 -5.59 -11.80 4.81
C SER A 358 -4.19 -11.79 4.19
N ASP A 359 -3.92 -12.66 3.21
CA ASP A 359 -2.63 -12.68 2.51
C ASP A 359 -2.26 -11.27 2.00
N GLU A 360 -1.03 -10.83 2.26
CA GLU A 360 -0.53 -9.49 1.90
C GLU A 360 -0.68 -9.20 0.39
N ASP A 361 -0.68 -10.22 -0.46
CA ASP A 361 -0.85 -10.11 -1.92
C ASP A 361 -2.34 -10.05 -2.37
N ASN A 362 -3.30 -10.37 -1.49
CA ASN A 362 -4.75 -10.34 -1.77
C ASN A 362 -5.49 -9.19 -1.07
N ALA A 363 -4.80 -8.23 -0.48
CA ALA A 363 -5.39 -7.14 0.31
C ALA A 363 -6.27 -6.15 -0.49
N GLN A 364 -6.48 -6.41 -1.78
CA GLN A 364 -7.28 -5.58 -2.67
C GLN A 364 -8.33 -6.39 -3.46
N THR A 365 -9.02 -7.29 -2.79
CA THR A 365 -10.32 -7.70 -3.34
C THR A 365 -11.27 -6.50 -3.26
N ASP A 366 -12.03 -6.25 -4.32
CA ASP A 366 -13.17 -5.32 -4.38
C ASP A 366 -14.26 -5.73 -3.37
N ASN A 367 -13.89 -5.95 -2.11
CA ASN A 367 -14.86 -6.05 -1.06
C ASN A 367 -15.44 -4.65 -0.89
N GLU A 368 -16.70 -4.48 -1.27
CA GLU A 368 -17.53 -3.45 -0.66
C GLU A 368 -17.32 -3.58 0.84
N SER A 369 -16.37 -2.81 1.38
CA SER A 369 -16.08 -2.81 2.81
C SER A 369 -17.38 -2.36 3.47
N THR A 370 -18.05 -3.30 4.13
CA THR A 370 -19.19 -2.97 4.98
C THR A 370 -18.64 -2.00 6.00
N ARG A 371 -18.92 -0.71 5.81
CA ARG A 371 -18.34 0.34 6.66
C ARG A 371 -18.85 0.13 8.07
N VAL A 372 -18.00 -0.37 8.96
CA VAL A 372 -18.33 -0.57 10.36
C VAL A 372 -18.67 0.79 10.98
N ALA A 373 -19.76 0.86 11.73
CA ALA A 373 -20.14 2.10 12.38
C ALA A 373 -19.14 2.46 13.48
N VAL A 374 -18.64 3.69 13.45
CA VAL A 374 -17.68 4.21 14.44
C VAL A 374 -18.21 4.06 15.87
N ASP A 375 -19.50 4.34 16.06
CA ASP A 375 -20.14 4.29 17.39
C ASP A 375 -20.20 2.84 17.94
N ASP A 376 -20.39 1.82 17.08
CA ASP A 376 -20.35 0.42 17.49
C ASP A 376 -18.92 0.00 17.93
N LEU A 377 -17.89 0.51 17.26
CA LEU A 377 -16.49 0.28 17.64
C LEU A 377 -16.13 0.95 18.97
N ILE A 378 -16.63 2.16 19.18
CA ILE A 378 -16.46 2.89 20.44
C ILE A 378 -17.15 2.10 21.58
N GLU A 379 -18.41 1.69 21.40
CA GLU A 379 -19.13 0.89 22.40
C GLU A 379 -18.37 -0.41 22.72
N LEU A 380 -17.89 -1.14 21.71
CA LEU A 380 -17.11 -2.37 21.94
C LEU A 380 -15.78 -2.08 22.67
N ALA A 381 -15.11 -0.97 22.34
CA ALA A 381 -13.89 -0.56 23.02
C ALA A 381 -14.15 -0.25 24.51
N GLU A 382 -15.23 0.48 24.81
CA GLU A 382 -15.65 0.77 26.18
C GLU A 382 -16.05 -0.49 26.97
N MET A 383 -16.82 -1.39 26.34
CA MET A 383 -17.18 -2.68 26.98
C MET A 383 -15.93 -3.48 27.33
N THR A 384 -14.91 -3.44 26.49
CA THR A 384 -13.64 -4.12 26.75
C THR A 384 -12.84 -3.44 27.86
N GLU A 385 -12.83 -2.11 27.89
CA GLU A 385 -12.15 -1.32 28.92
C GLU A 385 -12.78 -1.53 30.31
N LYS A 386 -14.11 -1.55 30.36
CA LYS A 386 -14.88 -1.82 31.57
C LYS A 386 -14.86 -3.32 31.97
N SER A 387 -14.15 -4.17 31.22
CA SER A 387 -14.12 -5.61 31.42
C SER A 387 -15.52 -6.26 31.36
N GLU A 388 -16.44 -5.70 30.59
CA GLU A 388 -17.76 -6.29 30.34
C GLU A 388 -17.64 -7.43 29.30
N VAL A 389 -16.60 -7.42 28.47
CA VAL A 389 -16.22 -8.52 27.58
C VAL A 389 -14.73 -8.81 27.69
N SER A 390 -14.35 -10.07 27.53
CA SER A 390 -12.93 -10.45 27.48
C SER A 390 -12.29 -10.00 26.15
N SER A 391 -10.96 -9.86 26.12
CA SER A 391 -10.24 -9.53 24.88
C SER A 391 -10.49 -10.53 23.74
N THR A 392 -10.68 -11.81 24.07
CA THR A 392 -11.02 -12.86 23.09
C THR A 392 -12.42 -12.67 22.53
N ASN A 393 -13.40 -12.43 23.41
CA ASN A 393 -14.79 -12.20 23.01
C ASN A 393 -14.93 -10.88 22.25
N ALA A 394 -14.17 -9.85 22.63
CA ALA A 394 -14.13 -8.58 21.91
C ALA A 394 -13.62 -8.75 20.46
N LYS A 395 -12.62 -9.62 20.24
CA LYS A 395 -12.15 -9.93 18.88
C LYS A 395 -13.21 -10.68 18.06
N GLU A 396 -13.97 -11.59 18.68
CA GLU A 396 -15.10 -12.27 18.03
C GLU A 396 -16.17 -11.26 17.63
N LEU A 397 -16.60 -10.40 18.55
CA LEU A 397 -17.59 -9.35 18.28
C LEU A 397 -17.12 -8.37 17.20
N PHE A 398 -15.85 -7.99 17.22
CA PHE A 398 -15.27 -7.15 16.20
C PHE A 398 -15.34 -7.80 14.79
N ASN A 399 -15.04 -9.10 14.67
CA ASN A 399 -15.16 -9.80 13.39
C ASN A 399 -16.62 -9.86 12.89
N GLU A 400 -17.58 -9.98 13.80
CA GLU A 400 -19.01 -9.91 13.45
C GLU A 400 -19.41 -8.51 12.96
N LEU A 401 -18.88 -7.45 13.59
CA LEU A 401 -19.08 -6.06 13.14
C LEU A 401 -18.49 -5.86 11.75
N LEU A 402 -17.31 -6.41 11.46
CA LEU A 402 -16.70 -6.39 10.11
C LEU A 402 -17.59 -7.14 9.10
N ALA A 403 -18.26 -8.20 9.50
CA ALA A 403 -19.21 -8.94 8.68
C ALA A 403 -20.58 -8.25 8.51
N GLY A 404 -20.76 -7.04 9.08
CA GLY A 404 -21.97 -6.23 8.93
C GLY A 404 -22.95 -6.30 10.10
N ALA A 405 -22.62 -7.01 11.19
CA ALA A 405 -23.41 -6.96 12.43
C ALA A 405 -23.39 -5.54 13.02
N LYS A 406 -24.34 -5.24 13.88
CA LYS A 406 -24.50 -3.93 14.56
C LYS A 406 -24.81 -4.17 16.04
N ASN A 407 -24.61 -3.12 16.83
CA ASN A 407 -24.92 -3.11 18.25
C ASN A 407 -24.17 -4.21 19.03
N PRO A 408 -22.87 -4.00 19.32
CA PRO A 408 -22.01 -5.01 19.92
C PRO A 408 -22.50 -5.50 21.29
N ARG A 409 -23.18 -4.65 22.06
CA ARG A 409 -23.76 -5.03 23.38
C ARG A 409 -24.84 -6.08 23.22
N LYS A 410 -25.80 -5.84 22.33
CA LYS A 410 -26.88 -6.77 22.04
C LYS A 410 -26.35 -8.10 21.50
N LEU A 411 -25.37 -8.04 20.61
CA LEU A 411 -24.70 -9.21 20.07
C LEU A 411 -23.96 -10.01 21.16
N ALA A 412 -23.31 -9.32 22.10
CA ALA A 412 -22.67 -9.95 23.24
C ALA A 412 -23.66 -10.63 24.20
N GLU A 413 -24.85 -10.03 24.39
CA GLU A 413 -25.94 -10.63 25.18
C GLU A 413 -26.49 -11.88 24.48
N GLU A 414 -26.83 -11.80 23.22
CA GLU A 414 -27.36 -12.91 22.41
C GLU A 414 -26.42 -14.12 22.37
N LYS A 415 -25.10 -13.86 22.28
CA LYS A 415 -24.07 -14.89 22.25
C LYS A 415 -23.55 -15.31 23.62
N ASN A 416 -24.06 -14.74 24.72
CA ASN A 416 -23.60 -14.96 26.08
C ASN A 416 -22.10 -14.71 26.27
N LEU A 417 -21.57 -13.65 25.65
CA LEU A 417 -20.15 -13.24 25.67
C LEU A 417 -19.84 -12.19 26.76
N LEU A 418 -20.87 -11.67 27.43
CA LEU A 418 -20.69 -10.74 28.56
C LEU A 418 -20.01 -11.43 29.72
N GLN A 419 -19.09 -10.74 30.39
CA GLN A 419 -18.47 -11.21 31.61
C GLN A 419 -19.41 -11.04 32.80
N VAL A 420 -19.48 -12.04 33.61
CA VAL A 420 -20.17 -11.98 34.89
C VAL A 420 -19.26 -11.26 35.88
N SER A 421 -19.65 -10.06 36.30
CA SER A 421 -18.97 -9.27 37.33
C SER A 421 -19.63 -9.40 38.73
N ASP A 422 -20.57 -10.30 38.87
CA ASP A 422 -21.17 -10.59 40.20
C ASP A 422 -20.12 -11.24 41.08
N GLU A 423 -19.66 -10.49 42.09
CA GLU A 423 -18.64 -10.90 43.04
C GLU A 423 -19.03 -12.18 43.79
N SER A 424 -20.31 -12.37 44.07
CA SER A 424 -20.83 -13.54 44.78
C SER A 424 -20.79 -14.79 43.88
N ALA A 425 -21.14 -14.66 42.60
CA ALA A 425 -21.09 -15.77 41.66
C ALA A 425 -19.64 -16.22 41.39
N ILE A 426 -18.73 -15.24 41.20
CA ILE A 426 -17.31 -15.54 41.00
C ILE A 426 -16.68 -16.11 42.28
N ALA A 427 -17.03 -15.60 43.44
CA ALA A 427 -16.56 -16.12 44.73
C ALA A 427 -16.92 -17.60 44.93
N ALA A 428 -18.11 -18.02 44.51
CA ALA A 428 -18.52 -19.42 44.55
C ALA A 428 -17.64 -20.30 43.63
N ILE A 429 -17.35 -19.84 42.42
CA ILE A 429 -16.47 -20.59 41.50
C ILE A 429 -15.04 -20.62 42.04
N VAL A 430 -14.54 -19.53 42.62
CA VAL A 430 -13.23 -19.47 43.27
C VAL A 430 -13.16 -20.50 44.43
N ASP A 431 -14.19 -20.59 45.26
CA ASP A 431 -14.25 -21.59 46.34
C ASP A 431 -14.19 -23.02 45.80
N GLU A 432 -14.90 -23.30 44.71
CA GLU A 432 -14.81 -24.61 44.07
C GLU A 432 -13.40 -24.91 43.53
N VAL A 433 -12.72 -23.93 42.93
CA VAL A 433 -11.36 -24.09 42.40
C VAL A 433 -10.34 -24.26 43.52
N LEU A 434 -10.47 -23.50 44.62
CA LEU A 434 -9.57 -23.62 45.77
C LEU A 434 -9.76 -24.96 46.53
N ASN A 435 -10.94 -25.54 46.52
CA ASN A 435 -11.22 -26.84 47.11
C ASN A 435 -10.90 -28.02 46.19
N ASP A 436 -10.53 -27.79 44.92
CA ASP A 436 -10.18 -28.84 43.99
C ASP A 436 -8.78 -29.41 44.31
N PRO A 437 -8.64 -30.74 44.50
CA PRO A 437 -7.35 -31.37 44.79
C PRO A 437 -6.26 -31.03 43.76
N ALA A 438 -6.60 -30.77 42.48
CA ALA A 438 -5.68 -30.37 41.46
C ALA A 438 -5.06 -28.97 41.69
N SER A 439 -5.68 -28.12 42.48
CA SER A 439 -5.23 -26.78 42.85
C SER A 439 -4.22 -26.75 44.00
N ALA A 440 -4.10 -27.82 44.76
CA ALA A 440 -3.33 -27.88 46.02
C ALA A 440 -1.85 -27.48 45.85
N ALA A 441 -1.19 -27.92 44.76
CA ALA A 441 0.20 -27.59 44.50
C ALA A 441 0.36 -26.09 44.22
N SER A 442 -0.54 -25.50 43.44
CA SER A 442 -0.49 -24.04 43.10
C SER A 442 -0.80 -23.18 44.32
N ILE A 443 -1.72 -23.64 45.20
CA ILE A 443 -2.03 -22.97 46.47
C ILE A 443 -0.79 -22.95 47.38
N ALA A 444 -0.09 -24.09 47.48
CA ALA A 444 1.14 -24.18 48.28
C ALA A 444 2.24 -23.28 47.75
N ASP A 445 2.40 -23.20 46.44
CA ASP A 445 3.38 -22.31 45.77
C ASP A 445 3.07 -20.83 46.03
N ILE A 446 1.79 -20.42 45.97
CA ILE A 446 1.38 -19.03 46.26
C ILE A 446 1.67 -18.69 47.73
N LYS A 447 1.33 -19.58 48.66
CA LYS A 447 1.64 -19.41 50.08
C LYS A 447 3.13 -19.37 50.39
N ALA A 448 3.95 -19.99 49.54
CA ALA A 448 5.43 -19.91 49.56
C ALA A 448 6.00 -18.68 48.87
N GLY A 449 5.16 -17.73 48.41
CA GLY A 449 5.59 -16.47 47.78
C GLY A 449 5.84 -16.55 46.27
N LYS A 450 5.43 -17.64 45.60
CA LYS A 450 5.56 -17.79 44.15
C LYS A 450 4.31 -17.24 43.43
N ASP A 451 4.20 -15.93 43.31
CA ASP A 451 3.02 -15.24 42.77
C ASP A 451 2.60 -15.69 41.37
N LYS A 452 3.52 -16.22 40.54
CA LYS A 452 3.22 -16.71 39.18
C LYS A 452 2.22 -17.90 39.17
N ALA A 453 2.13 -18.65 40.28
CA ALA A 453 1.23 -19.79 40.36
C ALA A 453 -0.25 -19.39 40.40
N ILE A 454 -0.57 -18.12 40.70
CA ILE A 454 -1.95 -17.59 40.70
C ILE A 454 -2.58 -17.66 39.31
N GLY A 455 -1.79 -17.53 38.24
CA GLY A 455 -2.27 -17.64 36.87
C GLY A 455 -2.92 -18.98 36.53
N TYR A 456 -2.45 -20.08 37.16
CA TYR A 456 -3.09 -21.39 37.01
C TYR A 456 -4.48 -21.40 37.62
N LEU A 457 -4.63 -20.89 38.84
CA LEU A 457 -5.92 -20.85 39.52
C LEU A 457 -6.94 -19.97 38.81
N VAL A 458 -6.50 -18.79 38.32
CA VAL A 458 -7.34 -17.93 37.48
C VAL A 458 -7.75 -18.66 36.22
N GLY A 459 -6.85 -19.40 35.57
CA GLY A 459 -7.17 -20.24 34.40
C GLY A 459 -8.22 -21.30 34.68
N GLN A 460 -8.22 -21.93 35.89
CA GLN A 460 -9.24 -22.88 36.28
C GLN A 460 -10.60 -22.21 36.56
N VAL A 461 -10.62 -21.02 37.17
CA VAL A 461 -11.84 -20.20 37.31
C VAL A 461 -12.41 -19.84 35.94
N MET A 462 -11.57 -19.41 35.03
CA MET A 462 -11.99 -19.10 33.65
C MET A 462 -12.56 -20.31 32.94
N LYS A 463 -11.94 -21.49 33.10
CA LYS A 463 -12.42 -22.73 32.48
C LYS A 463 -13.80 -23.15 33.08
N LYS A 464 -13.98 -23.08 34.39
CA LYS A 464 -15.26 -23.42 35.04
C LYS A 464 -16.36 -22.43 34.71
N SER A 465 -16.03 -21.14 34.58
CA SER A 465 -16.98 -20.09 34.17
C SER A 465 -17.22 -20.03 32.68
N LYS A 466 -16.64 -20.93 31.89
CA LYS A 466 -16.69 -20.91 30.41
C LYS A 466 -16.22 -19.57 29.80
N GLY A 467 -15.22 -18.93 30.40
CA GLY A 467 -14.68 -17.65 29.98
C GLY A 467 -15.46 -16.42 30.44
N GLN A 468 -16.53 -16.59 31.22
CA GLN A 468 -17.41 -15.49 31.63
C GLN A 468 -16.96 -14.78 32.93
N ALA A 469 -16.12 -15.38 33.76
CA ALA A 469 -15.61 -14.70 34.97
C ALA A 469 -14.65 -13.57 34.60
N ASN A 470 -14.73 -12.44 35.31
CA ASN A 470 -13.71 -11.39 35.19
C ASN A 470 -12.37 -11.86 35.77
N PRO A 471 -11.28 -12.00 34.99
CA PRO A 471 -10.01 -12.53 35.46
C PRO A 471 -9.38 -11.71 36.60
N SER A 472 -9.52 -10.39 36.56
CA SER A 472 -8.98 -9.50 37.59
C SER A 472 -9.71 -9.65 38.90
N LEU A 473 -11.04 -9.78 38.84
CA LEU A 473 -11.86 -10.02 40.02
C LEU A 473 -11.61 -11.43 40.59
N ALA A 474 -11.49 -12.45 39.74
CA ALA A 474 -11.11 -13.79 40.13
C ALA A 474 -9.75 -13.81 40.85
N GLN A 475 -8.75 -13.10 40.28
CA GLN A 475 -7.42 -12.98 40.90
C GLN A 475 -7.47 -12.28 42.26
N LYS A 476 -8.25 -11.21 42.38
CA LYS A 476 -8.46 -10.51 43.66
C LYS A 476 -9.08 -11.44 44.72
N LEU A 477 -10.18 -12.12 44.37
CA LEU A 477 -10.87 -13.05 45.29
C LEU A 477 -10.01 -14.23 45.67
N ILE A 478 -9.21 -14.78 44.78
CA ILE A 478 -8.23 -15.84 45.08
C ILE A 478 -7.24 -15.33 46.13
N ARG A 479 -6.70 -14.12 45.98
CA ARG A 479 -5.75 -13.53 46.95
C ARG A 479 -6.38 -13.24 48.30
N GLU A 480 -7.64 -12.83 48.33
CA GLU A 480 -8.36 -12.56 49.60
C GLU A 480 -8.69 -13.83 50.38
N LYS A 481 -8.80 -14.99 49.69
CA LYS A 481 -9.16 -16.28 50.29
C LYS A 481 -7.97 -17.20 50.60
N LEU A 482 -6.75 -16.87 50.16
CA LEU A 482 -5.51 -17.61 50.44
C LEU A 482 -4.69 -16.98 51.57
#